data_38ce2a837fc4d714951d717abc384935
#
_entry.id   38ce2a837fc4d714951d717abc384935
#
_cell.length_a   1.000
_cell.length_b   1.000
_cell.length_c   1.000
_cell.angle_alpha   90.00
_cell.angle_beta   90.00
_cell.angle_gamma   90.00
#
_symmetry.space_group_name_H-M   'P 1'
#
loop_
_entity.id
_entity.type
_entity.pdbx_description
1 polymer ?
#
loop_
_entity_poly.entity_id
_entity_poly.type
_entity_poly.pdbx_seq_one_letter_code
_entity_poly.pdbx_strand_id
1 'polypeptide(L)'
;YGVNANDKSYYKWGTWAFKIPVTVDKNLRKTIDLSEQEIESDIVKVNSISITPFDMIVDVNYKIGNWNDYRVVIYDETGQIIQIFQTTVSEDKKTEKIYSQAPSSESNSIRVVVEKPILEEKEKVENSNRSEIIYDEIGKEAVFDKVIPIK
;
A
#
# COMPACT_ATOMS: atom_id res chain seq x y z
N TYR A 1 -31.41 1.10 -40.58
CA TYR A 1 -30.06 1.13 -41.13
C TYR A 1 -29.59 -0.32 -41.32
N GLY A 2 -29.81 -0.83 -42.55
CA GLY A 2 -29.26 -2.11 -42.92
C GLY A 2 -27.77 -1.99 -43.19
N VAL A 3 -26.95 -2.53 -42.26
CA VAL A 3 -25.50 -2.72 -42.55
C VAL A 3 -25.40 -3.83 -43.55
N ASN A 4 -24.93 -3.48 -44.76
CA ASN A 4 -24.75 -4.44 -45.84
C ASN A 4 -23.62 -5.39 -45.42
N ALA A 5 -23.92 -6.64 -45.10
CA ALA A 5 -22.98 -7.63 -44.58
C ALA A 5 -21.82 -7.94 -45.53
N ASN A 6 -21.82 -7.39 -46.74
CA ASN A 6 -20.77 -7.56 -47.75
C ASN A 6 -19.78 -6.38 -47.84
N ASP A 7 -19.99 -5.30 -47.07
CA ASP A 7 -19.07 -4.18 -47.09
C ASP A 7 -17.89 -4.41 -46.13
N LYS A 8 -16.85 -5.09 -46.66
CA LYS A 8 -15.60 -5.34 -45.92
C LYS A 8 -14.74 -4.10 -45.66
N SER A 9 -15.22 -2.92 -46.05
CA SER A 9 -14.47 -1.66 -45.96
C SER A 9 -14.41 -1.05 -44.55
N TYR A 10 -15.25 -1.51 -43.63
CA TYR A 10 -15.36 -0.92 -42.30
C TYR A 10 -14.36 -1.43 -41.25
N TYR A 11 -13.64 -2.52 -41.53
CA TYR A 11 -12.67 -3.07 -40.57
C TYR A 11 -11.25 -3.00 -41.16
N LYS A 12 -10.56 -1.89 -40.87
CA LYS A 12 -9.11 -1.83 -41.06
C LYS A 12 -8.41 -2.37 -39.81
N TRP A 13 -7.87 -3.54 -39.91
CA TRP A 13 -6.91 -4.09 -38.96
C TRP A 13 -5.58 -3.38 -39.18
N GLY A 14 -5.07 -2.66 -38.20
CA GLY A 14 -3.78 -2.00 -38.28
C GLY A 14 -3.13 -1.91 -36.90
N THR A 15 -1.82 -1.93 -36.88
CA THR A 15 -1.06 -1.62 -35.67
C THR A 15 -0.92 -0.11 -35.59
N TRP A 16 -1.44 0.48 -34.50
CA TRP A 16 -1.33 1.90 -34.22
C TRP A 16 -0.23 2.11 -33.20
N ALA A 17 0.79 2.88 -33.53
CA ALA A 17 1.86 3.27 -32.63
C ALA A 17 1.82 4.78 -32.41
N PHE A 18 1.76 5.17 -31.14
CA PHE A 18 1.84 6.57 -30.74
C PHE A 18 3.12 6.80 -29.97
N LYS A 19 3.89 7.83 -30.34
CA LYS A 19 4.98 8.34 -29.53
C LYS A 19 4.47 9.53 -28.74
N ILE A 20 4.30 9.36 -27.46
CA ILE A 20 3.93 10.45 -26.55
C ILE A 20 5.20 10.87 -25.82
N PRO A 21 5.72 12.07 -26.01
CA PRO A 21 6.85 12.56 -25.22
C PRO A 21 6.37 12.74 -23.78
N VAL A 22 6.95 11.97 -22.86
CA VAL A 22 6.68 12.10 -21.43
C VAL A 22 7.89 12.74 -20.79
N THR A 23 7.70 13.93 -20.23
CA THR A 23 8.71 14.58 -19.39
C THR A 23 8.36 14.32 -17.94
N VAL A 24 9.26 13.63 -17.24
CA VAL A 24 9.11 13.43 -15.79
C VAL A 24 9.69 14.64 -15.09
N ASP A 25 8.85 15.46 -14.46
CA ASP A 25 9.32 16.51 -13.57
C ASP A 25 9.74 15.89 -12.23
N LYS A 26 11.05 15.79 -12.03
CA LYS A 26 11.64 15.23 -10.81
C LYS A 26 11.35 16.09 -9.57
N ASN A 27 10.95 17.35 -9.75
CA ASN A 27 10.62 18.26 -8.65
C ASN A 27 9.22 17.97 -8.05
N LEU A 28 8.39 17.18 -8.74
CA LEU A 28 7.07 16.80 -8.22
C LEU A 28 7.13 15.73 -7.14
N ARG A 29 8.27 15.05 -6.97
CA ARG A 29 8.45 14.04 -5.93
C ARG A 29 9.20 14.63 -4.75
N LYS A 30 8.57 14.65 -3.59
CA LYS A 30 9.22 14.96 -2.32
C LYS A 30 9.48 13.65 -1.57
N THR A 31 10.71 13.41 -1.18
CA THR A 31 11.09 12.28 -0.34
C THR A 31 11.54 12.78 1.02
N ILE A 32 10.95 12.24 2.07
CA ILE A 32 11.28 12.50 3.46
C ILE A 32 12.01 11.26 3.96
N ASP A 33 13.30 11.40 4.21
CA ASP A 33 14.11 10.36 4.82
C ASP A 33 13.90 10.40 6.34
N LEU A 34 13.44 9.30 6.88
CA LEU A 34 13.15 9.14 8.32
C LEU A 34 14.12 8.14 8.98
N SER A 35 15.13 7.68 8.23
CA SER A 35 16.06 6.63 8.70
C SER A 35 16.84 7.03 9.94
N GLU A 36 17.14 8.34 10.09
CA GLU A 36 17.86 8.89 11.25
C GLU A 36 16.91 9.44 12.34
N GLN A 37 15.60 9.43 12.08
CA GLN A 37 14.60 9.87 13.05
C GLN A 37 14.08 8.67 13.84
N GLU A 38 13.77 8.89 15.11
CA GLU A 38 13.18 7.86 15.99
C GLU A 38 11.68 7.65 15.72
N ILE A 39 11.32 7.49 14.41
CA ILE A 39 9.96 7.14 13.98
C ILE A 39 9.83 5.61 13.97
N GLU A 40 9.96 5.05 15.15
CA GLU A 40 9.95 3.60 15.32
C GLU A 40 9.28 3.16 16.62
N SER A 41 8.96 1.89 16.67
CA SER A 41 8.63 1.13 17.87
C SER A 41 9.60 -0.05 17.99
N ASP A 42 9.43 -0.90 18.99
CA ASP A 42 10.18 -2.14 19.12
C ASP A 42 9.96 -3.11 17.95
N ILE A 43 8.84 -2.96 17.25
CA ILE A 43 8.38 -3.87 16.19
C ILE A 43 8.58 -3.28 14.79
N VAL A 44 8.32 -1.98 14.62
CA VAL A 44 8.22 -1.33 13.31
C VAL A 44 9.05 -0.06 13.25
N LYS A 45 9.68 0.18 12.10
CA LYS A 45 10.34 1.44 11.74
C LYS A 45 9.82 1.93 10.40
N VAL A 46 9.49 3.21 10.30
CA VAL A 46 9.24 3.88 9.01
C VAL A 46 10.55 4.48 8.52
N ASN A 47 11.02 4.04 7.36
CA ASN A 47 12.31 4.46 6.80
C ASN A 47 12.19 5.75 5.99
N SER A 48 11.15 5.86 5.17
CA SER A 48 10.95 7.02 4.30
C SER A 48 9.50 7.16 3.85
N ILE A 49 9.16 8.37 3.43
CA ILE A 49 7.91 8.69 2.77
C ILE A 49 8.23 9.46 1.51
N SER A 50 7.78 8.99 0.35
CA SER A 50 7.86 9.69 -0.93
C SER A 50 6.48 10.11 -1.37
N ILE A 51 6.30 11.40 -1.69
CA ILE A 51 5.01 11.99 -2.05
C ILE A 51 5.12 12.64 -3.41
N THR A 52 4.17 12.37 -4.28
CA THR A 52 3.89 13.09 -5.52
C THR A 52 2.51 13.72 -5.46
N PRO A 53 2.07 14.54 -6.42
CA PRO A 53 0.71 15.04 -6.45
C PRO A 53 -0.37 13.95 -6.60
N PHE A 54 0.01 12.74 -7.01
CA PHE A 54 -0.92 11.66 -7.35
C PHE A 54 -0.85 10.47 -6.39
N ASP A 55 0.32 10.19 -5.85
CA ASP A 55 0.57 9.02 -5.02
C ASP A 55 1.50 9.33 -3.84
N MET A 56 1.53 8.40 -2.92
CA MET A 56 2.47 8.37 -1.81
C MET A 56 3.01 6.95 -1.64
N ILE A 57 4.29 6.84 -1.31
CA ILE A 57 4.95 5.59 -0.98
C ILE A 57 5.48 5.68 0.44
N VAL A 58 5.05 4.77 1.30
CA VAL A 58 5.56 4.62 2.67
C VAL A 58 6.41 3.37 2.73
N ASP A 59 7.66 3.52 3.15
CA ASP A 59 8.62 2.42 3.33
C ASP A 59 8.68 2.02 4.80
N VAL A 60 8.26 0.79 5.10
CA VAL A 60 8.14 0.25 6.45
C VAL A 60 9.06 -0.95 6.62
N ASN A 61 9.80 -0.99 7.72
CA ASN A 61 10.62 -2.13 8.11
C ASN A 61 10.07 -2.79 9.37
N TYR A 62 9.94 -4.12 9.34
CA TYR A 62 9.49 -4.94 10.47
C TYR A 62 10.71 -5.56 11.17
N LYS A 63 10.97 -5.11 12.39
CA LYS A 63 12.05 -5.60 13.23
C LYS A 63 11.75 -6.99 13.78
N ILE A 64 10.47 -7.24 14.08
CA ILE A 64 9.95 -8.52 14.61
C ILE A 64 8.83 -9.01 13.69
N GLY A 65 8.80 -10.31 13.42
CA GLY A 65 7.80 -10.90 12.53
C GLY A 65 8.06 -10.60 11.06
N ASN A 66 7.01 -10.68 10.27
CA ASN A 66 7.00 -10.43 8.82
C ASN A 66 5.83 -9.50 8.47
N TRP A 67 5.86 -8.93 7.27
CA TRP A 67 4.82 -8.02 6.78
C TRP A 67 3.39 -8.58 6.89
N ASN A 68 3.21 -9.90 6.69
CA ASN A 68 1.90 -10.56 6.75
C ASN A 68 1.35 -10.76 8.17
N ASP A 69 2.17 -10.53 9.20
CA ASP A 69 1.73 -10.58 10.60
C ASP A 69 1.01 -9.30 11.01
N TYR A 70 1.09 -8.26 10.17
CA TYR A 70 0.63 -6.91 10.48
C TYR A 70 -0.23 -6.32 9.36
N ARG A 71 -0.99 -5.29 9.71
CA ARG A 71 -1.80 -4.49 8.78
C ARG A 71 -1.43 -3.02 8.93
N VAL A 72 -1.10 -2.37 7.83
CA VAL A 72 -0.83 -0.93 7.83
C VAL A 72 -2.09 -0.16 7.45
N VAL A 73 -2.40 0.88 8.21
CA VAL A 73 -3.46 1.84 7.91
C VAL A 73 -2.86 3.24 7.96
N ILE A 74 -3.16 4.04 6.95
CA ILE A 74 -2.66 5.41 6.85
C ILE A 74 -3.86 6.36 6.90
N TYR A 75 -3.76 7.38 7.72
CA TYR A 75 -4.77 8.43 7.85
C TYR A 75 -4.18 9.77 7.41
N ASP A 76 -5.00 10.62 6.84
CA ASP A 76 -4.68 12.02 6.66
C ASP A 76 -4.79 12.80 7.99
N GLU A 77 -4.46 14.09 7.97
CA GLU A 77 -4.52 14.91 9.18
C GLU A 77 -5.95 15.14 9.69
N THR A 78 -6.98 14.87 8.87
CA THR A 78 -8.40 14.95 9.28
C THR A 78 -8.89 13.66 9.91
N GLY A 79 -8.08 12.59 9.88
CA GLY A 79 -8.43 11.27 10.39
C GLY A 79 -9.14 10.38 9.37
N GLN A 80 -9.19 10.78 8.09
CA GLN A 80 -9.73 9.94 7.02
C GLN A 80 -8.68 8.95 6.54
N ILE A 81 -9.13 7.73 6.24
CA ILE A 81 -8.24 6.67 5.72
C ILE A 81 -7.80 7.02 4.30
N ILE A 82 -6.47 7.03 4.09
CA ILE A 82 -5.86 7.11 2.77
C ILE A 82 -5.88 5.72 2.14
N GLN A 83 -6.45 5.62 0.94
CA GLN A 83 -6.59 4.34 0.26
C GLN A 83 -5.23 3.79 -0.20
N ILE A 84 -4.91 2.59 0.25
CA ILE A 84 -3.78 1.80 -0.24
C ILE A 84 -4.26 1.00 -1.46
N PHE A 85 -3.50 1.03 -2.55
CA PHE A 85 -3.85 0.33 -3.78
C PHE A 85 -2.84 -0.77 -4.17
N GLN A 86 -1.64 -0.74 -3.61
CA GLN A 86 -0.63 -1.76 -3.86
C GLN A 86 0.39 -1.82 -2.72
N THR A 87 0.96 -2.99 -2.50
CA THR A 87 2.16 -3.17 -1.67
C THR A 87 3.20 -4.00 -2.42
N THR A 88 4.47 -3.75 -2.13
CA THR A 88 5.58 -4.60 -2.57
C THR A 88 6.45 -4.94 -1.37
N VAL A 89 6.95 -6.17 -1.34
CA VAL A 89 7.66 -6.72 -0.18
C VAL A 89 9.03 -7.19 -0.62
N SER A 90 10.04 -6.95 0.22
CA SER A 90 11.40 -7.48 0.03
C SER A 90 11.44 -9.01 0.11
N GLU A 91 12.49 -9.62 -0.45
CA GLU A 91 12.67 -11.08 -0.44
C GLU A 91 12.71 -11.67 0.98
N ASP A 92 13.30 -10.94 1.93
CA ASP A 92 13.37 -11.33 3.34
C ASP A 92 12.05 -11.09 4.11
N LYS A 93 11.04 -10.52 3.44
CA LYS A 93 9.71 -10.18 3.99
C LYS A 93 9.75 -9.19 5.16
N LYS A 94 10.84 -8.45 5.32
CA LYS A 94 11.05 -7.49 6.41
C LYS A 94 10.74 -6.06 6.02
N THR A 95 10.81 -5.73 4.73
CA THR A 95 10.53 -4.38 4.23
C THR A 95 9.32 -4.40 3.31
N GLU A 96 8.39 -3.50 3.55
CA GLU A 96 7.18 -3.30 2.76
C GLU A 96 7.12 -1.88 2.24
N LYS A 97 6.93 -1.72 0.94
CA LYS A 97 6.60 -0.43 0.31
C LYS A 97 5.12 -0.38 0.02
N ILE A 98 4.45 0.58 0.61
CA ILE A 98 3.01 0.76 0.57
C ILE A 98 2.70 1.92 -0.36
N TYR A 99 2.01 1.62 -1.44
CA TYR A 99 1.58 2.60 -2.45
C TYR A 99 0.15 3.00 -2.16
N SER A 100 -0.08 4.27 -1.98
CA SER A 100 -1.38 4.84 -1.61
C SER A 100 -1.70 6.10 -2.39
N GLN A 101 -2.93 6.57 -2.27
CA GLN A 101 -3.29 7.91 -2.74
C GLN A 101 -2.41 8.95 -2.06
N ALA A 102 -2.13 10.04 -2.76
CA ALA A 102 -1.49 11.20 -2.15
C ALA A 102 -2.42 11.81 -1.08
N PRO A 103 -1.86 12.29 0.05
CA PRO A 103 -2.63 13.13 0.95
C PRO A 103 -3.01 14.44 0.25
N SER A 104 -4.00 15.16 0.79
CA SER A 104 -4.35 16.49 0.29
C SER A 104 -3.10 17.38 0.20
N SER A 105 -3.03 18.24 -0.83
CA SER A 105 -1.92 19.20 -0.98
C SER A 105 -1.78 20.17 0.20
N GLU A 106 -2.83 20.31 1.00
CA GLU A 106 -2.86 21.16 2.20
C GLU A 106 -2.42 20.40 3.46
N SER A 107 -2.37 19.07 3.42
CA SER A 107 -1.98 18.25 4.56
C SER A 107 -0.55 18.52 5.01
N ASN A 108 -0.35 18.69 6.31
CA ASN A 108 0.95 18.91 6.93
C ASN A 108 1.53 17.63 7.55
N SER A 109 0.68 16.63 7.76
CA SER A 109 1.06 15.37 8.38
C SER A 109 0.19 14.22 7.88
N ILE A 110 0.69 13.02 8.08
CA ILE A 110 -0.07 11.77 7.99
C ILE A 110 0.10 11.00 9.30
N ARG A 111 -0.85 10.15 9.62
CA ARG A 111 -0.75 9.20 10.73
C ARG A 111 -0.62 7.80 10.16
N VAL A 112 0.45 7.12 10.51
CA VAL A 112 0.69 5.73 10.14
C VAL A 112 0.43 4.85 11.35
N VAL A 113 -0.45 3.87 11.20
CA VAL A 113 -0.80 2.89 12.21
C VAL A 113 -0.46 1.52 11.67
N VAL A 114 0.27 0.73 12.45
CA VAL A 114 0.50 -0.68 12.17
C VAL A 114 -0.20 -1.50 13.25
N GLU A 115 -1.10 -2.36 12.81
CA GLU A 115 -1.94 -3.16 13.67
C GLU A 115 -1.55 -4.64 13.57
N LYS A 116 -1.55 -5.32 14.70
CA LYS A 116 -1.44 -6.78 14.76
C LYS A 116 -2.82 -7.35 15.04
N PRO A 117 -3.36 -8.22 14.15
CA PRO A 117 -4.63 -8.89 14.42
C PRO A 117 -4.47 -9.85 15.60
N ILE A 118 -5.47 -9.89 16.46
CA ILE A 118 -5.60 -10.88 17.54
C ILE A 118 -6.49 -11.99 17.01
N LEU A 119 -5.92 -13.18 16.89
CA LEU A 119 -6.59 -14.36 16.33
C LEU A 119 -6.96 -15.33 17.42
N GLU A 120 -8.17 -15.87 17.36
CA GLU A 120 -8.64 -16.97 18.20
C GLU A 120 -8.90 -18.21 17.34
N GLU A 121 -8.46 -19.37 17.81
CA GLU A 121 -8.76 -20.65 17.16
C GLU A 121 -10.24 -20.97 17.30
N LYS A 122 -10.97 -21.03 16.17
CA LYS A 122 -12.41 -21.29 16.15
C LYS A 122 -12.73 -22.76 15.97
N GLU A 123 -12.09 -23.40 15.02
CA GLU A 123 -12.42 -24.76 14.63
C GLU A 123 -11.20 -25.47 14.04
N LYS A 124 -11.05 -26.74 14.41
CA LYS A 124 -10.09 -27.64 13.79
C LYS A 124 -10.84 -28.58 12.84
N VAL A 125 -10.67 -28.37 11.54
CA VAL A 125 -11.27 -29.24 10.53
C VAL A 125 -10.30 -30.36 10.20
N GLU A 126 -10.64 -31.59 10.54
CA GLU A 126 -9.88 -32.78 10.16
C GLU A 126 -10.51 -33.42 8.92
N ASN A 127 -9.90 -33.23 7.78
CA ASN A 127 -10.17 -34.01 6.58
C ASN A 127 -9.09 -35.09 6.41
N SER A 128 -9.46 -36.22 5.79
CA SER A 128 -8.68 -37.46 5.72
C SER A 128 -7.19 -37.33 5.29
N ASN A 129 -6.74 -36.14 4.81
CA ASN A 129 -5.34 -35.89 4.41
C ASN A 129 -4.79 -34.55 4.85
N ARG A 130 -5.55 -33.68 5.54
CA ARG A 130 -5.09 -32.37 6.06
C ARG A 130 -5.88 -31.99 7.30
N SER A 131 -5.19 -31.50 8.31
CA SER A 131 -5.82 -30.74 9.40
C SER A 131 -5.65 -29.24 9.10
N GLU A 132 -6.75 -28.50 9.05
CA GLU A 132 -6.77 -27.06 8.87
C GLU A 132 -7.37 -26.41 10.13
N ILE A 133 -6.68 -25.42 10.66
CA ILE A 133 -7.15 -24.66 11.81
C ILE A 133 -7.71 -23.35 11.28
N ILE A 134 -8.97 -23.09 11.59
CA ILE A 134 -9.64 -21.84 11.24
C ILE A 134 -9.50 -20.87 12.40
N TYR A 135 -9.03 -19.67 12.12
CA TYR A 135 -8.90 -18.59 13.07
C TYR A 135 -9.92 -17.50 12.79
N ASP A 136 -10.52 -16.95 13.83
CA ASP A 136 -11.31 -15.72 13.76
C ASP A 136 -10.48 -14.55 14.31
N GLU A 137 -10.56 -13.39 13.66
CA GLU A 137 -10.01 -12.14 14.17
C GLU A 137 -10.97 -11.59 15.22
N ILE A 138 -10.57 -11.62 16.49
CA ILE A 138 -11.37 -11.15 17.63
C ILE A 138 -11.01 -9.73 18.07
N GLY A 139 -9.96 -9.16 17.51
CA GLY A 139 -9.50 -7.82 17.83
C GLY A 139 -8.20 -7.49 17.12
N LYS A 140 -7.69 -6.31 17.42
CA LYS A 140 -6.43 -5.80 16.89
C LYS A 140 -5.71 -4.96 17.92
N GLU A 141 -4.40 -4.97 17.87
CA GLU A 141 -3.51 -4.18 18.72
C GLU A 141 -2.65 -3.28 17.85
N ALA A 142 -2.61 -1.99 18.14
CA ALA A 142 -1.69 -1.07 17.48
C ALA A 142 -0.28 -1.28 18.03
N VAL A 143 0.63 -1.79 17.20
CA VAL A 143 2.05 -2.00 17.53
C VAL A 143 2.91 -0.80 17.13
N PHE A 144 2.36 0.09 16.32
CA PHE A 144 2.95 1.36 15.91
C PHE A 144 1.81 2.35 15.62
N ASP A 145 1.93 3.56 16.14
CA ASP A 145 0.95 4.63 15.92
C ASP A 145 1.67 5.98 16.05
N LYS A 146 1.98 6.60 14.93
CA LYS A 146 2.73 7.85 14.87
C LYS A 146 2.15 8.81 13.83
N VAL A 147 2.14 10.08 14.21
CA VAL A 147 1.90 11.20 13.31
C VAL A 147 3.24 11.65 12.74
N ILE A 148 3.35 11.71 11.44
CA ILE A 148 4.58 12.01 10.71
C ILE A 148 4.38 13.31 9.92
N PRO A 149 5.16 14.37 10.18
CA PRO A 149 5.14 15.58 9.39
C PRO A 149 5.57 15.30 7.94
N ILE A 150 4.86 15.88 6.98
CA ILE A 150 5.14 15.73 5.55
C ILE A 150 5.43 17.07 4.83
N LYS A 151 5.45 18.16 5.55
CA LYS A 151 5.87 19.49 5.06
C LYS A 151 7.09 20.01 5.76
#